data_34b3ad6198179560dadf7fc579976097
#
_entry.id   34b3ad6198179560dadf7fc579976097
#
_cell.length_a   1.000
_cell.length_b   1.000
_cell.length_c   1.000
_cell.angle_alpha   90.00
_cell.angle_beta   90.00
_cell.angle_gamma   90.00
#
_symmetry.space_group_name_H-M   'P 1'
#
loop_
_entity.id
_entity.type
_entity.pdbx_description
1 polymer ?
#
loop_
_entity_poly.entity_id
_entity_poly.type
_entity_poly.pdbx_seq_one_letter_code
_entity_poly.pdbx_strand_id
1 'polypeptide(L)'
;MTIRRTLPGLAVGALVMSLSLALSAGPATTAIAEARVPAAPTVSEQQVMPHLRALQRIADRNGGNRAHGTKGYAQSVAYVKSALDRAGFRTRLVPFIHDGATGNNLIADWPGGDPDHVLLTGAHLDSVKEGPGINDNGSGSAAVLATALQVAESGLKPERHLRFAWWGAEEQGLIGSQSYVSKLSGADRRRIDVYLNFDQAGSRNTRQWLVVHDDEHGETEAQQAFEAWFAERSIPTFDIGVGGSDHESFGNAVIPSSGFSTGISDCIHEACDNLANVDPKTETTSTDAIVGVLWKLAATAPRH
;
A
#
# COMPACT_ATOMS: atom_id res chain seq x y z
N MET A 1 71.47 91.21 -22.29
CA MET A 1 72.12 90.09 -22.94
C MET A 1 71.44 88.83 -22.42
N THR A 2 70.47 88.35 -23.16
CA THR A 2 69.48 87.33 -22.67
C THR A 2 69.58 86.13 -23.58
N ILE A 3 69.93 84.98 -23.01
CA ILE A 3 70.05 83.69 -23.70
C ILE A 3 68.80 82.88 -23.41
N ARG A 4 68.06 82.58 -24.47
CA ARG A 4 66.94 81.65 -24.39
C ARG A 4 67.46 80.24 -24.62
N ARG A 5 67.12 79.31 -23.69
CA ARG A 5 67.29 77.87 -23.87
C ARG A 5 65.92 77.18 -24.10
N THR A 6 65.81 76.50 -25.21
CA THR A 6 64.72 75.68 -25.62
C THR A 6 64.89 74.27 -25.01
N LEU A 7 63.83 73.69 -24.39
CA LEU A 7 63.76 72.32 -23.95
C LEU A 7 62.87 71.48 -24.93
N PRO A 8 63.26 70.24 -25.23
CA PRO A 8 62.47 69.37 -26.11
C PRO A 8 61.33 68.68 -25.37
N GLY A 9 60.19 68.54 -26.08
CA GLY A 9 58.99 67.88 -25.58
C GLY A 9 59.16 66.36 -25.56
N LEU A 10 58.72 65.76 -24.45
CA LEU A 10 58.52 64.34 -24.31
C LEU A 10 57.07 63.97 -24.77
N ALA A 11 57.00 63.12 -25.78
CA ALA A 11 55.74 62.46 -26.16
C ALA A 11 55.46 61.31 -25.24
N VAL A 12 54.32 61.38 -24.52
CA VAL A 12 53.77 60.23 -23.68
C VAL A 12 52.85 59.39 -24.56
N GLY A 13 53.32 58.22 -24.93
CA GLY A 13 52.50 57.21 -25.60
C GLY A 13 51.61 56.52 -24.60
N ALA A 14 50.30 56.67 -24.77
CA ALA A 14 49.29 55.90 -23.97
C ALA A 14 49.19 54.50 -24.55
N LEU A 15 49.64 53.53 -23.78
CA LEU A 15 49.44 52.11 -24.03
C LEU A 15 48.04 51.69 -23.54
N VAL A 16 47.10 51.45 -24.47
CA VAL A 16 45.81 50.94 -24.18
C VAL A 16 45.92 49.41 -24.07
N MET A 17 45.91 48.87 -22.84
CA MET A 17 45.81 47.44 -22.55
C MET A 17 44.37 47.05 -22.65
N SER A 18 43.95 46.38 -23.72
CA SER A 18 42.64 45.71 -23.85
C SER A 18 42.65 44.42 -23.05
N LEU A 19 41.94 44.43 -21.89
CA LEU A 19 41.70 43.26 -21.06
C LEU A 19 40.57 42.46 -21.69
N SER A 20 40.89 41.35 -22.40
CA SER A 20 39.90 40.38 -22.91
C SER A 20 39.44 39.48 -21.75
N LEU A 21 38.22 39.71 -21.23
CA LEU A 21 37.56 38.78 -20.32
C LEU A 21 37.11 37.54 -21.13
N ALA A 22 37.84 36.44 -21.02
CA ALA A 22 37.35 35.13 -21.47
C ALA A 22 36.32 34.65 -20.48
N LEU A 23 35.01 34.72 -20.81
CA LEU A 23 33.96 33.99 -20.11
C LEU A 23 34.16 32.50 -20.40
N SER A 24 34.70 31.76 -19.45
CA SER A 24 34.65 30.29 -19.44
C SER A 24 33.22 29.87 -19.11
N ALA A 25 32.44 29.46 -20.10
CA ALA A 25 31.19 28.75 -19.90
C ALA A 25 31.52 27.36 -19.29
N GLY A 26 31.37 27.23 -17.98
CA GLY A 26 31.40 25.93 -17.33
C GLY A 26 30.24 25.04 -17.84
N PRO A 27 30.39 23.70 -17.82
CA PRO A 27 29.31 22.82 -18.22
C PRO A 27 28.08 23.09 -17.34
N ALA A 28 26.94 23.42 -17.96
CA ALA A 28 25.66 23.48 -17.27
C ALA A 28 25.32 22.07 -16.82
N THR A 29 25.55 21.76 -15.56
CA THR A 29 24.97 20.60 -14.91
C THR A 29 23.45 20.80 -14.90
N THR A 30 22.78 20.19 -15.85
CA THR A 30 21.33 19.98 -15.76
C THR A 30 21.09 19.11 -14.52
N ALA A 31 20.74 19.75 -13.41
CA ALA A 31 20.15 19.05 -12.28
C ALA A 31 18.87 18.41 -12.82
N ILE A 32 18.88 17.09 -12.99
CA ILE A 32 17.67 16.33 -13.19
C ILE A 32 16.87 16.57 -11.90
N ALA A 33 15.78 17.35 -12.00
CA ALA A 33 14.85 17.49 -10.90
C ALA A 33 14.33 16.09 -10.61
N GLU A 34 14.76 15.51 -9.50
CA GLU A 34 14.11 14.30 -8.97
C GLU A 34 12.61 14.58 -8.93
N ALA A 35 11.85 13.78 -9.66
CA ALA A 35 10.39 13.88 -9.65
C ALA A 35 9.95 13.70 -8.19
N ARG A 36 9.57 14.79 -7.56
CA ARG A 36 9.15 14.77 -6.15
C ARG A 36 7.89 13.91 -6.08
N VAL A 37 8.00 12.76 -5.43
CA VAL A 37 6.84 11.92 -5.14
C VAL A 37 5.82 12.79 -4.42
N PRO A 38 4.56 12.83 -4.90
CA PRO A 38 3.51 13.55 -4.17
C PRO A 38 3.43 13.03 -2.74
N ALA A 39 3.20 13.92 -1.78
CA ALA A 39 2.94 13.48 -0.41
C ALA A 39 1.74 12.54 -0.39
N ALA A 40 1.82 11.48 0.43
CA ALA A 40 0.71 10.56 0.61
C ALA A 40 -0.54 11.34 1.10
N PRO A 41 -1.71 11.11 0.51
CA PRO A 41 -2.94 11.72 0.99
C PRO A 41 -3.30 11.18 2.38
N THR A 42 -4.01 11.96 3.17
CA THR A 42 -4.59 11.53 4.44
C THR A 42 -5.99 10.99 4.20
N VAL A 43 -6.33 9.88 4.85
CA VAL A 43 -7.66 9.28 4.75
C VAL A 43 -8.55 9.77 5.90
N SER A 44 -9.80 10.02 5.62
CA SER A 44 -10.83 10.38 6.60
C SER A 44 -11.79 9.23 6.87
N GLU A 45 -12.51 9.28 8.00
CA GLU A 45 -13.58 8.33 8.29
C GLU A 45 -14.63 8.25 7.18
N GLN A 46 -14.90 9.38 6.51
CA GLN A 46 -15.85 9.45 5.40
C GLN A 46 -15.40 8.64 4.18
N GLN A 47 -14.13 8.32 4.07
CA GLN A 47 -13.58 7.55 2.96
C GLN A 47 -13.52 6.04 3.26
N VAL A 48 -13.35 5.63 4.51
CA VAL A 48 -13.23 4.20 4.87
C VAL A 48 -14.51 3.63 5.47
N MET A 49 -15.16 4.29 6.43
CA MET A 49 -16.33 3.75 7.14
C MET A 49 -17.55 3.43 6.26
N PRO A 50 -17.82 4.10 5.12
CA PRO A 50 -18.88 3.68 4.21
C PRO A 50 -18.73 2.27 3.66
N HIS A 51 -17.50 1.78 3.50
CA HIS A 51 -17.21 0.44 3.01
C HIS A 51 -17.58 -0.60 4.06
N LEU A 52 -17.22 -0.39 5.32
CA LEU A 52 -17.64 -1.24 6.44
C LEU A 52 -19.15 -1.31 6.58
N ARG A 53 -19.82 -0.15 6.50
CA ARG A 53 -21.29 -0.10 6.49
C ARG A 53 -21.91 -0.84 5.31
N ALA A 54 -21.25 -0.88 4.17
CA ALA A 54 -21.71 -1.65 3.01
C ALA A 54 -21.56 -3.15 3.24
N LEU A 55 -20.42 -3.61 3.77
CA LEU A 55 -20.20 -5.01 4.12
C LEU A 55 -21.18 -5.49 5.20
N GLN A 56 -21.46 -4.67 6.23
CA GLN A 56 -22.49 -4.96 7.23
C GLN A 56 -23.87 -5.19 6.58
N ARG A 57 -24.31 -4.23 5.73
CA ARG A 57 -25.60 -4.35 5.03
C ARG A 57 -25.67 -5.59 4.11
N ILE A 58 -24.52 -5.99 3.54
CA ILE A 58 -24.45 -7.23 2.73
C ILE A 58 -24.65 -8.44 3.64
N ALA A 59 -23.97 -8.51 4.77
CA ALA A 59 -24.17 -9.58 5.75
C ALA A 59 -25.63 -9.66 6.22
N ASP A 60 -26.20 -8.52 6.65
CA ASP A 60 -27.58 -8.42 7.17
C ASP A 60 -28.61 -8.95 6.17
N ARG A 61 -28.42 -8.74 4.88
CA ARG A 61 -29.33 -9.19 3.81
C ARG A 61 -29.12 -10.62 3.37
N ASN A 62 -28.06 -11.28 3.85
CA ASN A 62 -27.63 -12.60 3.41
C ASN A 62 -27.42 -13.57 4.58
N GLY A 63 -28.28 -13.52 5.58
CA GLY A 63 -28.25 -14.47 6.70
C GLY A 63 -27.21 -14.15 7.78
N GLY A 64 -26.78 -12.88 7.87
CA GLY A 64 -25.93 -12.39 8.95
C GLY A 64 -24.44 -12.63 8.73
N ASN A 65 -24.01 -13.10 7.54
CA ASN A 65 -22.60 -13.38 7.30
C ASN A 65 -22.18 -13.14 5.84
N ARG A 66 -20.86 -13.20 5.62
CA ARG A 66 -20.19 -13.09 4.33
C ARG A 66 -19.29 -14.29 4.05
N ALA A 67 -19.63 -15.44 4.66
CA ALA A 67 -18.85 -16.67 4.62
C ALA A 67 -18.70 -17.21 3.20
N HIS A 68 -17.56 -17.88 2.92
CA HIS A 68 -17.33 -18.59 1.66
C HIS A 68 -18.52 -19.49 1.29
N GLY A 69 -18.84 -19.55 0.01
CA GLY A 69 -19.95 -20.35 -0.51
C GLY A 69 -21.35 -19.72 -0.31
N THR A 70 -21.43 -18.54 0.34
CA THR A 70 -22.71 -17.83 0.55
C THR A 70 -22.94 -16.70 -0.44
N LYS A 71 -24.19 -16.21 -0.51
CA LYS A 71 -24.52 -15.00 -1.27
C LYS A 71 -23.86 -13.76 -0.67
N GLY A 72 -23.64 -13.73 0.66
CA GLY A 72 -22.97 -12.65 1.36
C GLY A 72 -21.56 -12.44 0.82
N TYR A 73 -20.77 -13.53 0.72
CA TYR A 73 -19.43 -13.45 0.12
C TYR A 73 -19.47 -12.99 -1.34
N ALA A 74 -20.31 -13.60 -2.17
CA ALA A 74 -20.41 -13.23 -3.58
C ALA A 74 -20.79 -11.74 -3.78
N GLN A 75 -21.69 -11.21 -2.95
CA GLN A 75 -22.07 -9.80 -2.99
C GLN A 75 -20.97 -8.88 -2.46
N SER A 76 -20.17 -9.31 -1.49
CA SER A 76 -18.99 -8.56 -1.03
C SER A 76 -17.95 -8.43 -2.14
N VAL A 77 -17.65 -9.54 -2.85
CA VAL A 77 -16.77 -9.52 -4.03
C VAL A 77 -17.31 -8.56 -5.11
N ALA A 78 -18.60 -8.64 -5.42
CA ALA A 78 -19.22 -7.78 -6.43
C ALA A 78 -19.19 -6.29 -6.03
N TYR A 79 -19.37 -5.99 -4.75
CA TYR A 79 -19.32 -4.63 -4.20
C TYR A 79 -17.92 -4.03 -4.39
N VAL A 80 -16.88 -4.72 -3.91
CA VAL A 80 -15.49 -4.27 -4.01
C VAL A 80 -15.08 -4.13 -5.48
N LYS A 81 -15.35 -5.16 -6.29
CA LYS A 81 -15.06 -5.14 -7.72
C LYS A 81 -15.69 -3.94 -8.43
N SER A 82 -16.98 -3.68 -8.16
CA SER A 82 -17.69 -2.55 -8.77
C SER A 82 -17.09 -1.18 -8.39
N ALA A 83 -16.60 -1.02 -7.16
CA ALA A 83 -15.91 0.20 -6.75
C ALA A 83 -14.60 0.39 -7.51
N LEU A 84 -13.79 -0.65 -7.64
CA LEU A 84 -12.52 -0.65 -8.34
C LEU A 84 -12.67 -0.45 -9.86
N ASP A 85 -13.65 -1.10 -10.49
CA ASP A 85 -13.93 -0.93 -11.93
C ASP A 85 -14.26 0.53 -12.24
N ARG A 86 -15.10 1.18 -11.40
CA ARG A 86 -15.42 2.60 -11.56
C ARG A 86 -14.23 3.53 -11.34
N ALA A 87 -13.28 3.11 -10.51
CA ALA A 87 -12.06 3.86 -10.25
C ALA A 87 -10.96 3.63 -11.32
N GLY A 88 -11.19 2.76 -12.31
CA GLY A 88 -10.27 2.55 -13.42
C GLY A 88 -9.25 1.42 -13.23
N PHE A 89 -9.41 0.59 -12.20
CA PHE A 89 -8.59 -0.61 -12.03
C PHE A 89 -8.94 -1.68 -13.07
N ARG A 90 -7.94 -2.49 -13.43
CA ARG A 90 -8.14 -3.72 -14.20
C ARG A 90 -8.41 -4.85 -13.22
N THR A 91 -9.68 -5.24 -13.08
CA THR A 91 -10.07 -6.27 -12.13
C THR A 91 -10.23 -7.63 -12.78
N ARG A 92 -9.89 -8.70 -12.05
CA ARG A 92 -10.15 -10.09 -12.45
C ARG A 92 -10.54 -10.94 -11.25
N LEU A 93 -11.38 -11.93 -11.51
CA LEU A 93 -11.74 -12.96 -10.54
C LEU A 93 -10.87 -14.19 -10.76
N VAL A 94 -10.28 -14.69 -9.68
CA VAL A 94 -9.46 -15.90 -9.68
C VAL A 94 -10.21 -16.99 -8.90
N PRO A 95 -10.86 -17.93 -9.59
CA PRO A 95 -11.69 -18.94 -8.93
C PRO A 95 -10.85 -19.96 -8.17
N PHE A 96 -11.41 -20.41 -7.06
CA PHE A 96 -10.97 -21.58 -6.30
C PHE A 96 -12.18 -22.40 -5.87
N ILE A 97 -11.97 -23.66 -5.47
CA ILE A 97 -13.01 -24.55 -4.99
C ILE A 97 -12.63 -25.02 -3.59
N HIS A 98 -13.57 -24.89 -2.68
CA HIS A 98 -13.47 -25.45 -1.32
C HIS A 98 -14.84 -25.90 -0.84
N ASP A 99 -14.91 -27.05 -0.18
CA ASP A 99 -16.15 -27.68 0.33
C ASP A 99 -17.28 -27.74 -0.71
N GLY A 100 -16.95 -28.05 -1.97
CA GLY A 100 -17.90 -28.15 -3.07
C GLY A 100 -18.46 -26.82 -3.57
N ALA A 101 -18.04 -25.68 -3.00
CA ALA A 101 -18.44 -24.35 -3.44
C ALA A 101 -17.29 -23.65 -4.21
N THR A 102 -17.65 -22.89 -5.24
CA THR A 102 -16.71 -22.01 -5.94
C THR A 102 -16.65 -20.66 -5.26
N GLY A 103 -15.45 -20.27 -4.80
CA GLY A 103 -15.13 -18.92 -4.38
C GLY A 103 -14.32 -18.19 -5.44
N ASN A 104 -14.17 -16.89 -5.27
CA ASN A 104 -13.35 -16.06 -6.15
C ASN A 104 -12.48 -15.11 -5.33
N ASN A 105 -11.18 -15.22 -5.46
CA ASN A 105 -10.32 -14.09 -5.09
C ASN A 105 -10.55 -12.94 -6.09
N LEU A 106 -10.58 -11.73 -5.62
CA LEU A 106 -10.63 -10.53 -6.45
C LEU A 106 -9.21 -9.93 -6.52
N ILE A 107 -8.72 -9.76 -7.72
CA ILE A 107 -7.42 -9.12 -7.99
C ILE A 107 -7.67 -7.85 -8.79
N ALA A 108 -7.02 -6.76 -8.42
CA ALA A 108 -7.12 -5.46 -9.08
C ALA A 108 -5.74 -4.88 -9.33
N ASP A 109 -5.43 -4.61 -10.57
CA ASP A 109 -4.17 -4.03 -11.02
C ASP A 109 -4.38 -2.54 -11.36
N TRP A 110 -3.59 -1.65 -10.74
CA TRP A 110 -3.56 -0.24 -11.12
C TRP A 110 -2.76 -0.07 -12.42
N PRO A 111 -3.24 0.74 -13.38
CA PRO A 111 -2.50 0.97 -14.61
C PRO A 111 -1.19 1.71 -14.36
N GLY A 112 -0.06 1.14 -14.76
CA GLY A 112 1.28 1.73 -14.63
C GLY A 112 2.18 0.94 -13.69
N GLY A 113 3.38 1.50 -13.46
CA GLY A 113 4.45 0.84 -12.72
C GLY A 113 5.12 -0.31 -13.46
N ASP A 114 6.28 -0.71 -12.98
CA ASP A 114 7.05 -1.82 -13.56
C ASP A 114 6.41 -3.16 -13.22
N PRO A 115 5.94 -3.95 -14.20
CA PRO A 115 5.30 -5.24 -13.96
C PRO A 115 6.24 -6.32 -13.43
N ASP A 116 7.55 -6.12 -13.51
CA ASP A 116 8.54 -7.04 -12.94
C ASP A 116 8.79 -6.77 -11.45
N HIS A 117 8.20 -5.68 -10.90
CA HIS A 117 8.28 -5.26 -9.51
C HIS A 117 6.89 -4.94 -8.96
N VAL A 118 6.27 -5.89 -8.28
CA VAL A 118 4.89 -5.81 -7.82
C VAL A 118 4.81 -5.59 -6.31
N LEU A 119 4.17 -4.50 -5.89
CA LEU A 119 3.68 -4.34 -4.53
C LEU A 119 2.26 -4.91 -4.47
N LEU A 120 2.11 -6.05 -3.82
CA LEU A 120 0.83 -6.72 -3.64
C LEU A 120 0.27 -6.39 -2.25
N THR A 121 -0.92 -5.83 -2.20
CA THR A 121 -1.59 -5.38 -0.96
C THR A 121 -2.93 -6.08 -0.84
N GLY A 122 -3.22 -6.72 0.29
CA GLY A 122 -4.46 -7.48 0.40
C GLY A 122 -4.99 -7.69 1.82
N ALA A 123 -6.20 -8.26 1.86
CA ALA A 123 -6.91 -8.69 3.04
C ALA A 123 -7.93 -9.75 2.64
N HIS A 124 -8.38 -10.61 3.56
CA HIS A 124 -9.50 -11.49 3.22
C HIS A 124 -10.84 -10.75 3.29
N LEU A 125 -11.80 -11.24 2.52
CA LEU A 125 -13.10 -10.61 2.34
C LEU A 125 -14.25 -11.46 2.86
N ASP A 126 -14.00 -12.73 3.14
CA ASP A 126 -14.99 -13.59 3.75
C ASP A 126 -15.11 -13.33 5.26
N SER A 127 -16.05 -13.99 5.88
CA SER A 127 -16.25 -14.10 7.33
C SER A 127 -16.54 -15.54 7.70
N VAL A 128 -16.56 -15.85 8.98
CA VAL A 128 -17.19 -17.06 9.50
C VAL A 128 -18.70 -17.05 9.25
N LYS A 129 -19.36 -18.21 9.43
CA LYS A 129 -20.83 -18.34 9.30
C LYS A 129 -21.58 -17.75 10.49
N GLU A 130 -20.94 -17.67 11.62
CA GLU A 130 -21.48 -17.28 12.93
C GLU A 130 -21.71 -15.76 13.04
N GLY A 131 -21.02 -14.95 12.21
CA GLY A 131 -21.09 -13.51 12.30
C GLY A 131 -20.83 -12.76 10.99
N PRO A 132 -21.08 -11.44 11.00
CA PRO A 132 -20.88 -10.60 9.81
C PRO A 132 -19.40 -10.34 9.50
N GLY A 133 -18.47 -10.54 10.44
CA GLY A 133 -17.04 -10.39 10.25
C GLY A 133 -16.67 -8.97 9.84
N ILE A 134 -17.15 -7.94 10.56
CA ILE A 134 -16.92 -6.55 10.13
C ILE A 134 -15.57 -6.03 10.59
N ASN A 135 -15.09 -6.49 11.75
CA ASN A 135 -13.70 -6.27 12.12
C ASN A 135 -12.81 -7.36 11.50
N ASP A 136 -13.22 -8.61 11.59
CA ASP A 136 -12.51 -9.77 11.03
C ASP A 136 -13.21 -10.29 9.75
N ASN A 137 -12.78 -9.97 8.52
CA ASN A 137 -11.78 -8.97 8.22
C ASN A 137 -12.36 -7.92 7.25
N GLY A 138 -13.58 -7.48 7.57
CA GLY A 138 -14.19 -6.34 6.88
C GLY A 138 -13.34 -5.08 7.01
N SER A 139 -12.66 -4.89 8.17
CA SER A 139 -11.78 -3.75 8.43
C SER A 139 -10.58 -3.74 7.49
N GLY A 140 -9.76 -4.78 7.46
CA GLY A 140 -8.66 -4.87 6.50
C GLY A 140 -9.11 -4.72 5.04
N SER A 141 -10.22 -5.39 4.69
CA SER A 141 -10.81 -5.30 3.35
C SER A 141 -11.27 -3.88 2.98
N ALA A 142 -11.84 -3.12 3.93
CA ALA A 142 -12.25 -1.74 3.73
C ALA A 142 -11.06 -0.78 3.65
N ALA A 143 -10.04 -0.97 4.51
CA ALA A 143 -8.81 -0.18 4.50
C ALA A 143 -8.04 -0.35 3.18
N VAL A 144 -7.91 -1.59 2.68
CA VAL A 144 -7.29 -1.89 1.38
C VAL A 144 -8.08 -1.27 0.23
N LEU A 145 -9.43 -1.31 0.28
CA LEU A 145 -10.26 -0.67 -0.74
C LEU A 145 -10.13 0.85 -0.71
N ALA A 146 -10.19 1.47 0.46
CA ALA A 146 -10.01 2.92 0.60
C ALA A 146 -8.62 3.35 0.09
N THR A 147 -7.57 2.58 0.38
CA THR A 147 -6.22 2.81 -0.14
C THR A 147 -6.18 2.74 -1.66
N ALA A 148 -6.78 1.71 -2.27
CA ALA A 148 -6.85 1.60 -3.73
C ALA A 148 -7.61 2.79 -4.36
N LEU A 149 -8.70 3.23 -3.75
CA LEU A 149 -9.45 4.40 -4.24
C LEU A 149 -8.63 5.69 -4.11
N GLN A 150 -7.82 5.85 -3.06
CA GLN A 150 -6.88 6.99 -2.94
C GLN A 150 -5.81 6.98 -4.04
N VAL A 151 -5.29 5.81 -4.43
CA VAL A 151 -4.38 5.68 -5.57
C VAL A 151 -5.03 6.21 -6.86
N ALA A 152 -6.28 5.84 -7.10
CA ALA A 152 -7.02 6.31 -8.28
C ALA A 152 -7.33 7.82 -8.23
N GLU A 153 -7.78 8.31 -7.08
CA GLU A 153 -8.19 9.69 -6.87
C GLU A 153 -7.02 10.68 -7.00
N SER A 154 -5.84 10.28 -6.50
CA SER A 154 -4.61 11.08 -6.61
C SER A 154 -3.95 11.02 -8.00
N GLY A 155 -4.33 10.04 -8.83
CA GLY A 155 -3.64 9.78 -10.09
C GLY A 155 -2.19 9.37 -9.90
N LEU A 156 -1.88 8.63 -8.84
CA LEU A 156 -0.52 8.17 -8.52
C LEU A 156 0.10 7.45 -9.72
N LYS A 157 1.31 7.86 -10.06
CA LYS A 157 2.16 7.22 -11.07
C LYS A 157 3.27 6.47 -10.34
N PRO A 158 3.07 5.20 -10.04
CA PRO A 158 4.01 4.42 -9.26
C PRO A 158 5.19 3.96 -10.14
N GLU A 159 6.37 3.81 -9.53
CA GLU A 159 7.51 3.13 -10.15
C GLU A 159 7.29 1.61 -10.19
N ARG A 160 6.79 1.04 -9.08
CA ARG A 160 6.42 -0.37 -8.97
C ARG A 160 4.96 -0.60 -9.33
N HIS A 161 4.64 -1.74 -9.89
CA HIS A 161 3.27 -2.11 -10.21
C HIS A 161 2.45 -2.35 -8.93
N LEU A 162 1.31 -1.65 -8.81
CA LEU A 162 0.41 -1.82 -7.68
C LEU A 162 -0.67 -2.85 -7.98
N ARG A 163 -0.71 -3.89 -7.19
CA ARG A 163 -1.74 -4.93 -7.22
C ARG A 163 -2.43 -5.00 -5.88
N PHE A 164 -3.75 -5.06 -5.91
CA PHE A 164 -4.59 -5.23 -4.73
C PHE A 164 -5.33 -6.56 -4.81
N ALA A 165 -5.55 -7.19 -3.66
CA ALA A 165 -6.18 -8.49 -3.58
C ALA A 165 -7.17 -8.59 -2.42
N TRP A 166 -8.28 -9.29 -2.68
CA TRP A 166 -9.25 -9.68 -1.65
C TRP A 166 -9.42 -11.19 -1.73
N TRP A 167 -9.00 -11.85 -0.66
CA TRP A 167 -9.01 -13.30 -0.58
C TRP A 167 -10.34 -13.82 -0.09
N GLY A 168 -10.64 -15.06 -0.39
CA GLY A 168 -11.80 -15.74 0.14
C GLY A 168 -11.45 -17.07 0.77
N ALA A 169 -12.32 -17.55 1.63
CA ALA A 169 -12.12 -18.78 2.41
C ALA A 169 -10.81 -18.75 3.23
N GLU A 170 -10.45 -17.58 3.75
CA GLU A 170 -9.38 -17.43 4.73
C GLU A 170 -9.74 -18.17 6.00
N GLU A 171 -10.96 -17.94 6.50
CA GLU A 171 -11.58 -18.52 7.70
C GLU A 171 -11.66 -20.05 7.69
N GLN A 172 -11.45 -20.67 6.54
CA GLN A 172 -11.38 -22.13 6.38
C GLN A 172 -9.96 -22.65 6.21
N GLY A 173 -8.95 -21.82 6.52
CA GLY A 173 -7.53 -22.17 6.48
C GLY A 173 -6.80 -21.64 5.26
N LEU A 174 -6.91 -20.35 4.97
CA LEU A 174 -6.15 -19.60 3.95
C LEU A 174 -6.36 -20.10 2.51
N ILE A 175 -7.51 -20.72 2.22
CA ILE A 175 -7.76 -21.46 0.97
C ILE A 175 -7.57 -20.58 -0.26
N GLY A 176 -8.08 -19.36 -0.23
CA GLY A 176 -8.02 -18.44 -1.38
C GLY A 176 -6.61 -17.98 -1.69
N SER A 177 -5.88 -17.51 -0.70
CA SER A 177 -4.48 -17.07 -0.86
C SER A 177 -3.56 -18.22 -1.24
N GLN A 178 -3.68 -19.39 -0.61
CA GLN A 178 -2.94 -20.61 -0.99
C GLN A 178 -3.23 -21.00 -2.44
N SER A 179 -4.51 -21.00 -2.85
CA SER A 179 -4.90 -21.28 -4.23
C SER A 179 -4.33 -20.28 -5.23
N TYR A 180 -4.23 -19.00 -4.86
CA TYR A 180 -3.60 -17.99 -5.69
C TYR A 180 -2.09 -18.24 -5.84
N VAL A 181 -1.40 -18.37 -4.73
CA VAL A 181 0.06 -18.55 -4.69
C VAL A 181 0.50 -19.84 -5.39
N SER A 182 -0.26 -20.94 -5.22
CA SER A 182 0.06 -22.22 -5.87
C SER A 182 0.00 -22.18 -7.39
N LYS A 183 -0.77 -21.23 -7.96
CA LYS A 183 -0.90 -21.05 -9.42
C LYS A 183 0.16 -20.13 -10.01
N LEU A 184 0.93 -19.43 -9.18
CA LEU A 184 2.01 -18.57 -9.65
C LEU A 184 3.18 -19.39 -10.16
N SER A 185 3.68 -19.05 -11.33
CA SER A 185 4.96 -19.57 -11.80
C SER A 185 6.11 -19.06 -10.91
N GLY A 186 7.26 -19.71 -10.95
CA GLY A 186 8.45 -19.23 -10.24
C GLY A 186 8.87 -17.82 -10.69
N ALA A 187 8.63 -17.45 -11.96
CA ALA A 187 8.88 -16.12 -12.46
C ALA A 187 7.89 -15.09 -11.87
N ASP A 188 6.61 -15.45 -11.79
CA ASP A 188 5.60 -14.54 -11.22
C ASP A 188 5.78 -14.32 -9.72
N ARG A 189 6.24 -15.35 -8.98
CA ARG A 189 6.57 -15.21 -7.56
C ARG A 189 7.71 -14.20 -7.35
N ARG A 190 8.76 -14.27 -8.16
CA ARG A 190 9.91 -13.35 -8.08
C ARG A 190 9.58 -11.91 -8.45
N ARG A 191 8.48 -11.66 -9.19
CA ARG A 191 8.00 -10.31 -9.49
C ARG A 191 7.29 -9.66 -8.32
N ILE A 192 6.83 -10.42 -7.34
CA ILE A 192 6.21 -9.85 -6.14
C ILE A 192 7.32 -9.48 -5.18
N ASP A 193 7.63 -8.19 -5.07
CA ASP A 193 8.66 -7.67 -4.17
C ASP A 193 8.28 -7.91 -2.72
N VAL A 194 7.00 -7.69 -2.38
CA VAL A 194 6.45 -7.92 -1.05
C VAL A 194 4.93 -8.04 -1.11
N TYR A 195 4.35 -8.88 -0.27
CA TYR A 195 2.93 -8.94 0.03
C TYR A 195 2.64 -8.21 1.35
N LEU A 196 1.69 -7.28 1.31
CA LEU A 196 1.23 -6.52 2.47
C LEU A 196 -0.14 -7.04 2.90
N ASN A 197 -0.23 -7.57 4.12
CA ASN A 197 -1.45 -8.13 4.71
C ASN A 197 -1.98 -7.28 5.84
N PHE A 198 -3.30 -7.13 5.91
CA PHE A 198 -3.97 -6.36 6.96
C PHE A 198 -5.15 -7.16 7.51
N ASP A 199 -4.95 -7.69 8.71
CA ASP A 199 -5.90 -8.57 9.36
C ASP A 199 -5.72 -8.56 10.88
N GLN A 200 -6.50 -7.80 11.54
CA GLN A 200 -7.59 -6.87 11.35
C GLN A 200 -7.06 -5.41 11.38
N ALA A 201 -7.81 -4.44 10.84
CA ALA A 201 -7.37 -3.05 10.76
C ALA A 201 -8.15 -2.08 11.68
N GLY A 202 -9.24 -2.51 12.30
CA GLY A 202 -10.17 -1.63 13.03
C GLY A 202 -10.54 -2.08 14.44
N SER A 203 -9.77 -2.94 15.09
CA SER A 203 -10.15 -3.51 16.38
C SER A 203 -10.40 -2.43 17.45
N ARG A 204 -11.56 -2.50 18.09
CA ARG A 204 -12.01 -1.50 19.07
C ARG A 204 -11.15 -1.45 20.34
N ASN A 205 -10.52 -2.55 20.70
CA ASN A 205 -9.69 -2.69 21.89
C ASN A 205 -8.18 -2.56 21.60
N THR A 206 -7.80 -2.03 20.43
CA THR A 206 -6.40 -1.85 20.01
C THR A 206 -5.61 -1.02 21.02
N ARG A 207 -4.48 -1.56 21.43
CA ARG A 207 -3.51 -0.85 22.29
C ARG A 207 -2.20 -0.58 21.56
N GLN A 208 -1.89 -1.40 20.58
CA GLN A 208 -0.69 -1.33 19.75
C GLN A 208 -0.97 -2.01 18.41
N TRP A 209 -0.22 -1.66 17.39
CA TRP A 209 -0.27 -2.34 16.08
C TRP A 209 0.72 -3.49 16.07
N LEU A 210 0.26 -4.65 15.63
CA LEU A 210 1.05 -5.88 15.53
C LEU A 210 1.66 -5.93 14.13
N VAL A 211 2.93 -5.53 14.00
CA VAL A 211 3.62 -5.50 12.69
C VAL A 211 4.10 -6.90 12.33
N VAL A 212 3.87 -7.30 11.09
CA VAL A 212 4.29 -8.61 10.57
C VAL A 212 5.77 -8.58 10.21
N HIS A 213 6.55 -9.45 10.85
CA HIS A 213 7.98 -9.67 10.60
C HIS A 213 8.18 -10.98 9.85
N ASP A 214 8.89 -10.90 8.74
CA ASP A 214 9.28 -12.06 7.95
C ASP A 214 10.69 -12.54 8.35
N ASP A 215 10.73 -13.31 9.42
CA ASP A 215 12.00 -13.81 9.97
C ASP A 215 12.77 -14.76 9.02
N GLU A 216 12.07 -15.37 8.06
CA GLU A 216 12.68 -16.32 7.12
C GLU A 216 13.41 -15.60 5.96
N HIS A 217 12.87 -14.46 5.52
CA HIS A 217 13.42 -13.67 4.41
C HIS A 217 14.19 -12.43 4.91
N GLY A 218 14.23 -12.23 6.23
CA GLY A 218 14.82 -11.06 6.86
C GLY A 218 13.92 -9.83 6.81
N GLU A 219 14.39 -8.77 7.44
CA GLU A 219 13.66 -7.51 7.56
C GLU A 219 13.34 -6.90 6.19
N THR A 220 12.07 -6.76 5.86
CA THR A 220 11.62 -6.18 4.59
C THR A 220 11.63 -4.64 4.65
N GLU A 221 11.79 -3.98 3.50
CA GLU A 221 11.64 -2.51 3.43
C GLU A 221 10.24 -2.06 3.84
N ALA A 222 9.23 -2.92 3.67
CA ALA A 222 7.85 -2.63 4.07
C ALA A 222 7.69 -2.65 5.59
N GLN A 223 8.26 -3.64 6.28
CA GLN A 223 8.31 -3.70 7.73
C GLN A 223 8.95 -2.44 8.31
N GLN A 224 10.17 -2.10 7.87
CA GLN A 224 10.86 -0.87 8.28
C GLN A 224 10.01 0.39 8.03
N ALA A 225 9.28 0.41 6.92
CA ALA A 225 8.44 1.55 6.59
C ALA A 225 7.22 1.67 7.53
N PHE A 226 6.57 0.56 7.91
CA PHE A 226 5.48 0.55 8.89
C PHE A 226 5.98 0.95 10.27
N GLU A 227 7.05 0.37 10.75
CA GLU A 227 7.65 0.72 12.04
C GLU A 227 8.01 2.20 12.12
N ALA A 228 8.66 2.74 11.09
CA ALA A 228 8.99 4.17 11.02
C ALA A 228 7.72 5.03 10.99
N TRP A 229 6.70 4.64 10.22
CA TRP A 229 5.44 5.38 10.14
C TRP A 229 4.73 5.47 11.49
N PHE A 230 4.67 4.37 12.24
CA PHE A 230 4.08 4.32 13.59
C PHE A 230 4.94 5.07 14.62
N ALA A 231 6.26 4.91 14.58
CA ALA A 231 7.19 5.56 15.49
C ALA A 231 7.15 7.11 15.36
N GLU A 232 7.10 7.64 14.13
CA GLU A 232 6.96 9.08 13.87
C GLU A 232 5.70 9.70 14.51
N ARG A 233 4.68 8.87 14.76
CA ARG A 233 3.38 9.26 15.34
C ARG A 233 3.24 8.86 16.80
N SER A 234 4.32 8.31 17.40
CA SER A 234 4.32 7.80 18.78
C SER A 234 3.23 6.74 19.00
N ILE A 235 2.95 5.94 17.99
CA ILE A 235 2.00 4.82 18.05
C ILE A 235 2.79 3.57 18.43
N PRO A 236 2.44 2.85 19.51
CA PRO A 236 3.16 1.65 19.93
C PRO A 236 2.93 0.50 18.96
N THR A 237 4.00 -0.25 18.69
CA THR A 237 3.97 -1.48 17.86
C THR A 237 4.46 -2.67 18.67
N PHE A 238 4.14 -3.85 18.17
CA PHE A 238 4.66 -5.13 18.64
C PHE A 238 4.91 -6.02 17.44
N ASP A 239 6.01 -6.75 17.46
CA ASP A 239 6.44 -7.57 16.35
C ASP A 239 5.79 -8.95 16.42
N ILE A 240 5.23 -9.41 15.30
CA ILE A 240 4.64 -10.74 15.15
C ILE A 240 5.22 -11.44 13.92
N GLY A 241 5.22 -12.77 13.94
CA GLY A 241 5.69 -13.57 12.81
C GLY A 241 4.72 -13.65 11.64
N VAL A 242 5.07 -14.43 10.63
CA VAL A 242 4.37 -14.56 9.33
C VAL A 242 3.23 -15.58 9.39
N GLY A 243 2.70 -15.94 10.54
CA GLY A 243 1.62 -16.93 10.69
C GLY A 243 0.28 -16.34 11.06
N GLY A 244 -0.78 -17.11 10.84
CA GLY A 244 -2.11 -16.82 11.35
C GLY A 244 -3.01 -15.98 10.46
N SER A 245 -2.61 -15.63 9.22
CA SER A 245 -3.46 -15.03 8.19
C SER A 245 -2.83 -15.20 6.80
N ASP A 246 -3.40 -14.60 5.75
CA ASP A 246 -3.03 -14.80 4.34
C ASP A 246 -1.54 -14.57 4.01
N HIS A 247 -0.81 -13.77 4.79
CA HIS A 247 0.64 -13.59 4.62
C HIS A 247 1.44 -14.88 4.81
N GLU A 248 0.95 -15.85 5.58
CA GLU A 248 1.54 -17.18 5.72
C GLU A 248 1.58 -17.92 4.38
N SER A 249 0.55 -17.79 3.54
CA SER A 249 0.53 -18.40 2.21
C SER A 249 1.66 -17.89 1.31
N PHE A 250 2.03 -16.63 1.46
CA PHE A 250 3.11 -15.98 0.70
C PHE A 250 4.48 -16.33 1.28
N GLY A 251 4.66 -16.29 2.59
CA GLY A 251 5.88 -16.74 3.26
C GLY A 251 6.23 -18.17 2.91
N ASN A 252 5.26 -19.11 3.00
CA ASN A 252 5.44 -20.52 2.59
C ASN A 252 5.84 -20.68 1.11
N ALA A 253 5.62 -19.69 0.27
CA ALA A 253 6.01 -19.66 -1.13
C ALA A 253 7.28 -18.85 -1.41
N VAL A 254 8.00 -18.47 -0.37
CA VAL A 254 9.22 -17.67 -0.43
C VAL A 254 8.98 -16.31 -1.10
N ILE A 255 7.84 -15.69 -0.78
CA ILE A 255 7.50 -14.32 -1.17
C ILE A 255 7.54 -13.48 0.09
N PRO A 256 8.41 -12.45 0.17
CA PRO A 256 8.52 -11.60 1.35
C PRO A 256 7.18 -10.98 1.73
N SER A 257 6.87 -10.94 3.02
CA SER A 257 5.59 -10.46 3.52
C SER A 257 5.77 -9.46 4.66
N SER A 258 4.87 -8.51 4.77
CA SER A 258 4.74 -7.60 5.89
C SER A 258 3.30 -7.13 6.01
N GLY A 259 3.05 -6.12 6.80
CA GLY A 259 1.73 -5.57 7.09
C GLY A 259 1.52 -5.45 8.58
N PHE A 260 0.27 -5.44 9.01
CA PHE A 260 -0.03 -5.37 10.44
C PHE A 260 -1.43 -5.88 10.78
N SER A 261 -1.63 -6.13 12.09
CA SER A 261 -2.93 -6.34 12.72
C SER A 261 -3.16 -5.30 13.83
N THR A 262 -4.39 -4.96 14.08
CA THR A 262 -4.80 -4.17 15.26
C THR A 262 -5.15 -5.04 16.47
N GLY A 263 -4.88 -6.34 16.38
CA GLY A 263 -5.12 -7.33 17.41
C GLY A 263 -6.54 -7.93 17.38
N ILE A 264 -6.68 -9.00 18.11
CA ILE A 264 -7.90 -9.79 18.19
C ILE A 264 -8.89 -9.12 19.15
N SER A 265 -10.15 -8.99 18.73
CA SER A 265 -11.23 -8.51 19.60
C SER A 265 -11.95 -9.66 20.31
N ASP A 266 -12.67 -9.34 21.38
CA ASP A 266 -13.49 -10.34 22.12
C ASP A 266 -14.67 -10.88 21.26
N CYS A 267 -14.96 -10.24 20.14
CA CYS A 267 -16.03 -10.62 19.21
C CYS A 267 -15.53 -11.39 17.98
N ILE A 268 -14.25 -11.74 17.93
CA ILE A 268 -13.73 -12.52 16.78
C ILE A 268 -14.50 -13.80 16.60
N HIS A 269 -14.89 -14.10 15.34
CA HIS A 269 -15.65 -15.29 14.94
C HIS A 269 -17.04 -15.41 15.59
N GLU A 270 -17.61 -14.31 16.08
CA GLU A 270 -18.89 -14.29 16.79
C GLU A 270 -19.89 -13.31 16.11
N ALA A 271 -21.18 -13.50 16.41
CA ALA A 271 -22.24 -12.63 15.88
C ALA A 271 -22.08 -11.15 16.28
N CYS A 272 -21.36 -10.86 17.35
CA CYS A 272 -21.06 -9.50 17.79
C CYS A 272 -19.93 -8.82 17.00
N ASP A 273 -19.26 -9.51 16.07
CA ASP A 273 -18.30 -8.90 15.17
C ASP A 273 -18.98 -8.09 14.06
N ASN A 274 -19.75 -7.10 14.48
CA ASN A 274 -20.49 -6.17 13.65
C ASN A 274 -19.84 -4.78 13.65
N LEU A 275 -20.48 -3.80 13.01
CA LEU A 275 -19.95 -2.43 12.91
C LEU A 275 -19.64 -1.79 14.27
N ALA A 276 -20.30 -2.17 15.35
CA ALA A 276 -20.01 -1.64 16.69
C ALA A 276 -18.71 -2.20 17.28
N ASN A 277 -18.17 -3.29 16.72
CA ASN A 277 -16.88 -3.87 17.10
C ASN A 277 -15.69 -3.19 16.42
N VAL A 278 -15.92 -2.26 15.51
CA VAL A 278 -14.88 -1.45 14.84
C VAL A 278 -14.78 -0.08 15.52
N ASP A 279 -13.56 0.36 15.81
CA ASP A 279 -13.27 1.73 16.21
C ASP A 279 -12.90 2.58 15.00
N PRO A 280 -13.69 3.63 14.67
CA PRO A 280 -13.45 4.44 13.47
C PRO A 280 -12.09 5.15 13.46
N LYS A 281 -11.55 5.50 14.63
CA LYS A 281 -10.24 6.13 14.73
C LYS A 281 -9.13 5.14 14.44
N THR A 282 -9.20 3.92 15.01
CA THR A 282 -8.26 2.84 14.73
C THR A 282 -8.27 2.49 13.25
N GLU A 283 -9.45 2.30 12.67
CA GLU A 283 -9.64 2.01 11.24
C GLU A 283 -9.04 3.10 10.33
N THR A 284 -9.28 4.37 10.65
CA THR A 284 -8.74 5.50 9.88
C THR A 284 -7.22 5.59 10.04
N THR A 285 -6.69 5.39 11.25
CA THR A 285 -5.24 5.40 11.50
C THR A 285 -4.54 4.27 10.75
N SER A 286 -5.13 3.07 10.76
CA SER A 286 -4.63 1.91 10.01
C SER A 286 -4.64 2.17 8.51
N THR A 287 -5.73 2.75 7.99
CA THR A 287 -5.82 3.10 6.57
C THR A 287 -4.77 4.15 6.18
N ASP A 288 -4.55 5.17 7.03
CA ASP A 288 -3.48 6.17 6.82
C ASP A 288 -2.08 5.54 6.81
N ALA A 289 -1.84 4.53 7.66
CA ALA A 289 -0.58 3.79 7.67
C ALA A 289 -0.37 3.04 6.36
N ILE A 290 -1.40 2.35 5.89
CA ILE A 290 -1.36 1.61 4.61
C ILE A 290 -1.07 2.57 3.45
N VAL A 291 -1.81 3.68 3.37
CA VAL A 291 -1.61 4.71 2.32
C VAL A 291 -0.20 5.27 2.39
N GLY A 292 0.24 5.71 3.58
CA GLY A 292 1.56 6.34 3.76
C GLY A 292 2.71 5.43 3.35
N VAL A 293 2.66 4.16 3.77
CA VAL A 293 3.69 3.17 3.43
C VAL A 293 3.62 2.77 1.96
N LEU A 294 2.41 2.52 1.42
CA LEU A 294 2.24 2.20 0.00
C LEU A 294 2.80 3.31 -0.90
N TRP A 295 2.53 4.58 -0.59
CA TRP A 295 3.08 5.73 -1.34
C TRP A 295 4.59 5.75 -1.33
N LYS A 296 5.20 5.56 -0.15
CA LYS A 296 6.66 5.51 0.00
C LYS A 296 7.26 4.40 -0.86
N LEU A 297 6.71 3.18 -0.76
CA LEU A 297 7.22 2.02 -1.48
C LEU A 297 6.97 2.13 -3.00
N ALA A 298 5.80 2.64 -3.40
CA ALA A 298 5.42 2.79 -4.80
C ALA A 298 6.31 3.79 -5.56
N ALA A 299 6.87 4.75 -4.85
CA ALA A 299 7.71 5.80 -5.41
C ALA A 299 9.21 5.47 -5.39
N THR A 300 9.59 4.42 -4.72
CA THR A 300 10.99 4.00 -4.61
C THR A 300 11.29 3.01 -5.72
N ALA A 301 12.33 3.28 -6.51
CA ALA A 301 12.82 2.31 -7.47
C ALA A 301 13.21 1.01 -6.74
N PRO A 302 12.92 -0.16 -7.33
CA PRO A 302 13.28 -1.44 -6.74
C PRO A 302 14.79 -1.51 -6.46
N ARG A 303 15.17 -2.11 -5.32
CA ARG A 303 16.57 -2.42 -5.05
C ARG A 303 16.91 -3.74 -5.75
N HIS A 304 17.88 -3.68 -6.66
CA HIS A 304 18.41 -4.86 -7.35
C HIS A 304 19.26 -5.71 -6.43
#